data_9854a5b7b53bdb907f102b3cf39d2fb6
#
_entry.id   9854a5b7b53bdb907f102b3cf39d2fb6
#
_cell.length_a   1.000
_cell.length_b   1.000
_cell.length_c   1.000
_cell.angle_alpha   90.00
_cell.angle_beta   90.00
_cell.angle_gamma   90.00
#
_symmetry.space_group_name_H-M   'P 1'
#
loop_
_entity.id
_entity.type
_entity.pdbx_description
1 polymer ?
#
loop_
_entity_poly.entity_id
_entity_poly.type
_entity_poly.pdbx_seq_one_letter_code
_entity_poly.pdbx_strand_id
1 'polypeptide(L)'
;RNLPIDAQVTHVKLVKNVGLAGAAVGVGDDGFARAQALIEAGVDVVVVDTAHGHHRAVLDAISRIKKFSPTTEVIGGNVATRAGAQALINAGADAVKVGVGPGSICTTRVVAGVGVPQVTAILEASKACNKAGIPLIADGGLQYSGDIVKALVAGANSVMLGSLLAGCEESPGELIEINGVKYKAYRGMGSLGAMQSRGEQKSYS
;
A
#
# COMPACT_ATOMS: atom_id res chain seq x y z
N ARG A 1 1.81 -9.35 -1.05
CA ARG A 1 1.11 -10.10 0.01
C ARG A 1 0.25 -11.27 -0.51
N ASN A 2 0.11 -11.42 -1.82
CA ASN A 2 -0.69 -12.51 -2.42
C ASN A 2 0.11 -13.76 -2.76
N LEU A 3 1.42 -13.64 -2.74
CA LEU A 3 2.32 -14.78 -2.92
C LEU A 3 2.42 -15.62 -1.63
N PRO A 4 2.77 -16.91 -1.72
CA PRO A 4 3.26 -17.66 -0.57
C PRO A 4 4.40 -16.90 0.15
N ILE A 5 4.56 -17.12 1.46
CA ILE A 5 5.54 -16.37 2.26
C ILE A 5 6.96 -16.58 1.75
N ASP A 6 7.33 -17.82 1.47
CA ASP A 6 8.65 -18.23 0.93
C ASP A 6 8.96 -17.62 -0.43
N ALA A 7 7.97 -17.54 -1.32
CA ALA A 7 8.12 -16.86 -2.60
C ALA A 7 8.34 -15.35 -2.42
N GLN A 8 7.63 -14.71 -1.49
CA GLN A 8 7.84 -13.29 -1.20
C GLN A 8 9.20 -13.04 -0.54
N VAL A 9 9.65 -13.92 0.35
CA VAL A 9 10.99 -13.91 0.95
C VAL A 9 12.07 -14.02 -0.13
N THR A 10 11.90 -14.92 -1.08
CA THR A 10 12.83 -15.06 -2.22
C THR A 10 12.95 -13.78 -3.02
N HIS A 11 11.82 -13.12 -3.33
CA HIS A 11 11.83 -11.83 -4.04
C HIS A 11 12.52 -10.73 -3.23
N VAL A 12 12.29 -10.65 -1.91
CA VAL A 12 12.98 -9.68 -1.04
C VAL A 12 14.49 -9.89 -1.10
N LYS A 13 14.95 -11.12 -0.96
CA LYS A 13 16.39 -11.45 -1.04
C LYS A 13 17.02 -11.06 -2.38
N LEU A 14 16.29 -11.27 -3.49
CA LEU A 14 16.76 -10.85 -4.82
C LEU A 14 16.90 -9.33 -4.93
N VAL A 15 15.89 -8.57 -4.46
CA VAL A 15 15.93 -7.11 -4.49
C VAL A 15 17.04 -6.58 -3.56
N LYS A 16 17.27 -7.20 -2.42
CA LYS A 16 18.34 -6.79 -1.48
C LYS A 16 19.75 -6.88 -2.07
N ASN A 17 19.96 -7.69 -3.09
CA ASN A 17 21.26 -7.76 -3.80
C ASN A 17 21.54 -6.51 -4.63
N VAL A 18 20.51 -5.71 -4.95
CA VAL A 18 20.64 -4.55 -5.85
C VAL A 18 20.16 -3.22 -5.20
N GLY A 19 19.47 -3.29 -4.05
CA GLY A 19 18.98 -2.08 -3.41
C GLY A 19 18.10 -2.32 -2.19
N LEU A 20 17.31 -1.30 -1.84
CA LEU A 20 16.37 -1.35 -0.74
C LEU A 20 15.12 -2.17 -1.13
N ALA A 21 14.63 -2.98 -0.21
CA ALA A 21 13.46 -3.83 -0.41
C ALA A 21 12.30 -3.41 0.51
N GLY A 22 11.14 -3.17 -0.08
CA GLY A 22 9.88 -2.99 0.62
C GLY A 22 8.91 -4.14 0.34
N ALA A 23 8.14 -4.56 1.34
CA ALA A 23 7.20 -5.65 1.16
C ALA A 23 5.89 -5.43 1.91
N ALA A 24 4.76 -5.74 1.24
CA ALA A 24 3.42 -5.60 1.81
C ALA A 24 2.98 -6.86 2.57
N VAL A 25 2.35 -6.64 3.71
CA VAL A 25 1.72 -7.66 4.56
C VAL A 25 0.25 -7.32 4.83
N GLY A 26 -0.50 -8.30 5.27
CA GLY A 26 -1.86 -8.11 5.79
C GLY A 26 -1.86 -7.91 7.31
N VAL A 27 -3.00 -8.21 7.91
CA VAL A 27 -3.25 -8.17 9.36
C VAL A 27 -3.45 -9.58 9.93
N GLY A 28 -3.56 -9.70 11.25
CA GLY A 28 -3.75 -10.97 11.93
C GLY A 28 -2.48 -11.81 12.00
N ASP A 29 -2.63 -13.09 12.35
CA ASP A 29 -1.48 -13.98 12.59
C ASP A 29 -0.74 -14.34 11.30
N ASP A 30 -1.44 -14.56 10.19
CA ASP A 30 -0.81 -14.78 8.88
C ASP A 30 0.00 -13.56 8.44
N GLY A 31 -0.57 -12.35 8.59
CA GLY A 31 0.14 -11.10 8.29
C GLY A 31 1.38 -10.91 9.15
N PHE A 32 1.31 -11.27 10.43
CA PHE A 32 2.45 -11.18 11.34
C PHE A 32 3.53 -12.22 11.05
N ALA A 33 3.15 -13.48 10.81
CA ALA A 33 4.11 -14.53 10.42
C ALA A 33 4.86 -14.15 9.12
N ARG A 34 4.15 -13.58 8.17
CA ARG A 34 4.72 -13.02 6.94
C ARG A 34 5.71 -11.90 7.23
N ALA A 35 5.34 -10.95 8.10
CA ALA A 35 6.22 -9.85 8.48
C ALA A 35 7.51 -10.36 9.13
N GLN A 36 7.42 -11.34 10.04
CA GLN A 36 8.60 -11.96 10.67
C GLN A 36 9.55 -12.55 9.62
N ALA A 37 9.03 -13.39 8.71
CA ALA A 37 9.84 -14.01 7.66
C ALA A 37 10.51 -12.99 6.74
N LEU A 38 9.83 -11.88 6.42
CA LEU A 38 10.37 -10.80 5.59
C LEU A 38 11.45 -10.00 6.32
N ILE A 39 11.27 -9.75 7.62
CA ILE A 39 12.25 -9.06 8.47
C ILE A 39 13.52 -9.92 8.60
N GLU A 40 13.38 -11.22 8.83
CA GLU A 40 14.48 -12.18 8.86
C GLU A 40 15.22 -12.28 7.50
N ALA A 41 14.48 -12.05 6.40
CA ALA A 41 15.07 -11.97 5.06
C ALA A 41 15.77 -10.63 4.76
N GLY A 42 15.73 -9.66 5.68
CA GLY A 42 16.41 -8.38 5.57
C GLY A 42 15.63 -7.30 4.82
N VAL A 43 14.28 -7.36 4.84
CA VAL A 43 13.46 -6.28 4.28
C VAL A 43 13.74 -4.95 4.99
N ASP A 44 13.81 -3.85 4.26
CA ASP A 44 14.06 -2.53 4.84
C ASP A 44 12.77 -1.89 5.34
N VAL A 45 11.66 -2.09 4.64
CA VAL A 45 10.37 -1.53 5.03
C VAL A 45 9.23 -2.54 4.86
N VAL A 46 8.39 -2.64 5.88
CA VAL A 46 7.16 -3.44 5.86
C VAL A 46 5.96 -2.51 5.68
N VAL A 47 5.10 -2.81 4.73
CA VAL A 47 3.87 -2.06 4.48
C VAL A 47 2.67 -2.85 4.98
N VAL A 48 2.03 -2.39 6.05
CA VAL A 48 0.73 -2.93 6.48
C VAL A 48 -0.34 -2.29 5.60
N ASP A 49 -0.71 -3.01 4.53
CA ASP A 49 -1.54 -2.50 3.45
C ASP A 49 -2.98 -3.02 3.52
N THR A 50 -3.92 -2.11 3.74
CA THR A 50 -5.36 -2.41 3.86
C THR A 50 -6.22 -1.35 3.18
N ALA A 51 -7.44 -1.72 2.81
CA ALA A 51 -8.42 -0.77 2.27
C ALA A 51 -8.94 0.22 3.34
N HIS A 52 -8.85 -0.14 4.63
CA HIS A 52 -9.29 0.67 5.77
C HIS A 52 -8.27 0.58 6.90
N GLY A 53 -7.29 1.50 6.89
CA GLY A 53 -6.19 1.52 7.85
C GLY A 53 -6.59 1.95 9.27
N HIS A 54 -7.68 2.70 9.41
CA HIS A 54 -8.19 3.09 10.74
C HIS A 54 -9.05 1.98 11.35
N HIS A 55 -8.50 0.77 11.40
CA HIS A 55 -9.12 -0.42 11.96
C HIS A 55 -8.20 -1.05 13.01
N ARG A 56 -8.77 -1.56 14.11
CA ARG A 56 -8.00 -2.09 15.24
C ARG A 56 -6.96 -3.15 14.82
N ALA A 57 -7.34 -4.06 13.96
CA ALA A 57 -6.42 -5.11 13.49
C ALA A 57 -5.17 -4.56 12.77
N VAL A 58 -5.29 -3.37 12.13
CA VAL A 58 -4.15 -2.70 11.48
C VAL A 58 -3.23 -2.09 12.53
N LEU A 59 -3.80 -1.41 13.54
CA LEU A 59 -3.03 -0.81 14.64
C LEU A 59 -2.31 -1.89 15.44
N ASP A 60 -2.98 -3.00 15.74
CA ASP A 60 -2.40 -4.15 16.44
C ASP A 60 -1.26 -4.78 15.61
N ALA A 61 -1.43 -4.92 14.29
CA ALA A 61 -0.40 -5.46 13.40
C ALA A 61 0.87 -4.58 13.42
N ILE A 62 0.73 -3.26 13.27
CA ILE A 62 1.85 -2.31 13.33
C ILE A 62 2.56 -2.43 14.69
N SER A 63 1.81 -2.38 15.79
CA SER A 63 2.37 -2.48 17.13
C SER A 63 3.10 -3.81 17.38
N ARG A 64 2.58 -4.93 16.86
CA ARG A 64 3.23 -6.25 16.96
C ARG A 64 4.54 -6.27 16.18
N ILE A 65 4.56 -5.73 14.97
CA ILE A 65 5.76 -5.66 14.13
C ILE A 65 6.83 -4.81 14.81
N LYS A 66 6.48 -3.61 15.28
CA LYS A 66 7.41 -2.72 15.98
C LYS A 66 7.94 -3.30 17.29
N LYS A 67 7.16 -4.11 18.01
CA LYS A 67 7.63 -4.85 19.19
C LYS A 67 8.59 -5.97 18.83
N PHE A 68 8.36 -6.67 17.73
CA PHE A 68 9.23 -7.74 17.25
C PHE A 68 10.55 -7.20 16.69
N SER A 69 10.50 -6.14 15.90
CA SER A 69 11.66 -5.49 15.31
C SER A 69 11.53 -3.96 15.37
N PRO A 70 12.00 -3.31 16.44
CA PRO A 70 11.91 -1.87 16.63
C PRO A 70 12.60 -1.04 15.53
N THR A 71 13.60 -1.61 14.89
CA THR A 71 14.41 -0.94 13.86
C THR A 71 13.86 -1.09 12.44
N THR A 72 12.91 -1.99 12.21
CA THR A 72 12.27 -2.13 10.90
C THR A 72 11.28 -0.99 10.68
N GLU A 73 11.42 -0.30 9.55
CA GLU A 73 10.48 0.75 9.14
C GLU A 73 9.12 0.15 8.78
N VAL A 74 8.04 0.75 9.29
CA VAL A 74 6.67 0.28 9.06
C VAL A 74 5.81 1.39 8.49
N ILE A 75 5.28 1.17 7.29
CA ILE A 75 4.27 2.02 6.67
C ILE A 75 2.89 1.46 6.99
N GLY A 76 2.01 2.29 7.53
CA GLY A 76 0.61 1.93 7.77
C GLY A 76 -0.35 2.61 6.80
N GLY A 77 -1.39 1.93 6.36
CA GLY A 77 -2.42 2.50 5.48
C GLY A 77 -3.51 1.51 5.04
N ASN A 78 -4.51 2.01 4.30
CA ASN A 78 -4.66 3.41 3.91
C ASN A 78 -5.66 4.12 4.82
N VAL A 79 -5.42 5.39 5.04
CA VAL A 79 -6.34 6.27 5.77
C VAL A 79 -6.68 7.50 4.92
N ALA A 80 -7.71 8.25 5.34
CA ALA A 80 -8.16 9.45 4.64
C ALA A 80 -8.51 10.60 5.60
N THR A 81 -8.23 10.44 6.88
CA THR A 81 -8.58 11.40 7.92
C THR A 81 -7.41 11.68 8.86
N ARG A 82 -7.42 12.85 9.49
CA ARG A 82 -6.46 13.19 10.53
C ARG A 82 -6.47 12.17 11.69
N ALA A 83 -7.66 11.73 12.13
CA ALA A 83 -7.78 10.76 13.22
C ALA A 83 -7.18 9.40 12.84
N GLY A 84 -7.41 8.94 11.60
CA GLY A 84 -6.81 7.70 11.10
C GLY A 84 -5.29 7.77 11.02
N ALA A 85 -4.74 8.89 10.52
CA ALA A 85 -3.30 9.12 10.50
C ALA A 85 -2.71 9.12 11.92
N GLN A 86 -3.34 9.84 12.85
CA GLN A 86 -2.90 9.87 14.25
C GLN A 86 -2.93 8.48 14.91
N ALA A 87 -3.94 7.66 14.60
CA ALA A 87 -4.04 6.31 15.15
C ALA A 87 -2.90 5.41 14.66
N LEU A 88 -2.54 5.48 13.37
CA LEU A 88 -1.39 4.75 12.82
C LEU A 88 -0.06 5.19 13.45
N ILE A 89 0.14 6.50 13.61
CA ILE A 89 1.31 7.08 14.28
C ILE A 89 1.41 6.58 15.73
N ASN A 90 0.30 6.62 16.46
CA ASN A 90 0.27 6.13 17.85
C ASN A 90 0.54 4.62 17.97
N ALA A 91 0.22 3.85 16.92
CA ALA A 91 0.54 2.42 16.85
C ALA A 91 2.02 2.15 16.54
N GLY A 92 2.80 3.18 16.17
CA GLY A 92 4.22 3.11 15.88
C GLY A 92 4.57 3.07 14.40
N ALA A 93 3.67 3.50 13.51
CA ALA A 93 3.99 3.62 12.09
C ALA A 93 5.04 4.71 11.85
N ASP A 94 6.05 4.39 11.04
CA ASP A 94 7.13 5.31 10.64
C ASP A 94 6.76 6.13 9.40
N ALA A 95 5.72 5.71 8.66
CA ALA A 95 5.09 6.49 7.59
C ALA A 95 3.60 6.16 7.48
N VAL A 96 2.82 7.12 6.96
CA VAL A 96 1.38 6.98 6.77
C VAL A 96 1.04 7.02 5.28
N LYS A 97 0.33 6.00 4.80
CA LYS A 97 -0.15 5.93 3.41
C LYS A 97 -1.61 6.37 3.34
N VAL A 98 -1.89 7.37 2.50
CA VAL A 98 -3.16 8.10 2.45
C VAL A 98 -3.85 7.90 1.10
N GLY A 99 -5.10 7.48 1.15
CA GLY A 99 -5.96 7.31 -0.02
C GLY A 99 -6.97 6.20 0.18
N VAL A 100 -8.26 6.55 0.22
CA VAL A 100 -9.37 5.60 0.30
C VAL A 100 -10.25 5.79 -0.94
N GLY A 101 -10.14 4.84 -1.87
CA GLY A 101 -10.92 4.81 -3.09
C GLY A 101 -10.46 5.70 -4.27
N PRO A 102 -9.31 6.40 -4.27
CA PRO A 102 -8.96 7.30 -5.36
C PRO A 102 -8.33 6.60 -6.57
N GLY A 103 -7.87 5.36 -6.45
CA GLY A 103 -7.20 4.63 -7.53
C GLY A 103 -8.10 4.41 -8.75
N SER A 104 -7.55 4.51 -9.95
CA SER A 104 -8.29 4.37 -11.23
C SER A 104 -8.98 3.00 -11.39
N ILE A 105 -8.41 1.96 -10.79
CA ILE A 105 -8.94 0.59 -10.79
C ILE A 105 -9.62 0.22 -9.48
N CYS A 106 -9.77 1.17 -8.54
CA CYS A 106 -10.40 0.93 -7.25
C CYS A 106 -11.92 1.00 -7.38
N THR A 107 -12.61 -0.04 -6.95
CA THR A 107 -14.06 -0.14 -6.96
C THR A 107 -14.72 0.28 -5.64
N THR A 108 -13.96 0.64 -4.62
CA THR A 108 -14.47 0.97 -3.28
C THR A 108 -15.52 2.08 -3.31
N ARG A 109 -15.29 3.16 -4.08
CA ARG A 109 -16.26 4.25 -4.21
C ARG A 109 -17.56 3.84 -4.90
N VAL A 110 -17.45 2.97 -5.89
CA VAL A 110 -18.60 2.53 -6.71
C VAL A 110 -19.39 1.45 -5.99
N VAL A 111 -18.72 0.47 -5.40
CA VAL A 111 -19.35 -0.71 -4.77
C VAL A 111 -19.74 -0.43 -3.33
N ALA A 112 -18.87 0.17 -2.54
CA ALA A 112 -19.10 0.42 -1.11
C ALA A 112 -19.60 1.85 -0.82
N GLY A 113 -19.57 2.76 -1.79
CA GLY A 113 -19.92 4.18 -1.59
C GLY A 113 -18.97 4.92 -0.65
N VAL A 114 -17.77 4.37 -0.39
CA VAL A 114 -16.80 4.92 0.56
C VAL A 114 -15.64 5.53 -0.17
N GLY A 115 -15.25 6.74 0.23
CA GLY A 115 -14.08 7.42 -0.30
C GLY A 115 -14.01 8.86 0.16
N VAL A 116 -12.83 9.45 0.06
CA VAL A 116 -12.58 10.87 0.35
C VAL A 116 -11.82 11.46 -0.85
N PRO A 117 -12.15 12.70 -1.30
CA PRO A 117 -11.35 13.38 -2.31
C PRO A 117 -9.88 13.43 -1.89
N GLN A 118 -8.95 13.07 -2.79
CA GLN A 118 -7.57 12.78 -2.40
C GLN A 118 -6.83 14.00 -1.83
N VAL A 119 -7.02 15.19 -2.39
CA VAL A 119 -6.41 16.41 -1.84
C VAL A 119 -6.91 16.68 -0.42
N THR A 120 -8.20 16.51 -0.16
CA THR A 120 -8.79 16.64 1.18
C THR A 120 -8.18 15.62 2.15
N ALA A 121 -8.06 14.36 1.72
CA ALA A 121 -7.47 13.31 2.54
C ALA A 121 -6.01 13.62 2.92
N ILE A 122 -5.21 14.10 1.96
CA ILE A 122 -3.82 14.51 2.18
C ILE A 122 -3.76 15.68 3.16
N LEU A 123 -4.53 16.75 2.93
CA LEU A 123 -4.58 17.92 3.82
C LEU A 123 -4.97 17.57 5.26
N GLU A 124 -5.94 16.67 5.44
CA GLU A 124 -6.36 16.26 6.78
C GLU A 124 -5.32 15.36 7.46
N ALA A 125 -4.77 14.38 6.78
CA ALA A 125 -3.75 13.48 7.34
C ALA A 125 -2.43 14.22 7.61
N SER A 126 -2.03 15.18 6.77
CA SER A 126 -0.79 15.95 6.93
C SER A 126 -0.76 16.74 8.25
N LYS A 127 -1.90 17.15 8.78
CA LYS A 127 -1.98 17.82 10.09
C LYS A 127 -1.45 16.96 11.25
N ALA A 128 -1.69 15.65 11.20
CA ALA A 128 -1.17 14.71 12.19
C ALA A 128 0.30 14.33 11.87
N CYS A 129 0.58 14.04 10.61
CA CYS A 129 1.91 13.63 10.16
C CYS A 129 2.97 14.71 10.43
N ASN A 130 2.70 15.97 10.04
CA ASN A 130 3.61 17.09 10.25
C ASN A 130 3.87 17.35 11.76
N LYS A 131 2.82 17.26 12.58
CA LYS A 131 2.98 17.43 14.05
C LYS A 131 3.88 16.35 14.65
N ALA A 132 3.85 15.15 14.12
CA ALA A 132 4.63 14.02 14.62
C ALA A 132 5.99 13.87 13.93
N GLY A 133 6.28 14.62 12.87
CA GLY A 133 7.48 14.47 12.06
C GLY A 133 7.48 13.16 11.22
N ILE A 134 6.30 12.59 10.93
CA ILE A 134 6.14 11.32 10.22
C ILE A 134 5.79 11.61 8.74
N PRO A 135 6.49 10.99 7.76
CA PRO A 135 6.21 11.21 6.35
C PRO A 135 4.85 10.65 5.93
N LEU A 136 4.25 11.34 4.94
CA LEU A 136 2.98 10.99 4.32
C LEU A 136 3.19 10.59 2.87
N ILE A 137 2.63 9.45 2.48
CA ILE A 137 2.63 8.94 1.11
C ILE A 137 1.23 9.11 0.54
N ALA A 138 1.07 9.90 -0.54
CA ALA A 138 -0.20 10.05 -1.24
C ALA A 138 -0.38 8.90 -2.24
N ASP A 139 -1.37 8.04 -1.99
CA ASP A 139 -1.60 6.82 -2.77
C ASP A 139 -2.91 6.88 -3.54
N GLY A 140 -2.80 6.92 -4.86
CA GLY A 140 -3.91 6.87 -5.80
C GLY A 140 -4.49 8.23 -6.21
N GLY A 141 -5.27 8.21 -7.30
CA GLY A 141 -5.92 9.41 -7.85
C GLY A 141 -5.01 10.33 -8.66
N LEU A 142 -3.79 9.90 -8.96
CA LEU A 142 -2.78 10.65 -9.71
C LEU A 142 -2.80 10.16 -11.16
N GLN A 143 -3.29 11.00 -12.07
CA GLN A 143 -3.44 10.67 -13.49
C GLN A 143 -2.47 11.45 -14.38
N TYR A 144 -2.02 12.58 -13.90
CA TYR A 144 -1.11 13.49 -14.63
C TYR A 144 0.04 13.93 -13.72
N SER A 145 1.15 14.35 -14.32
CA SER A 145 2.31 14.88 -13.58
C SER A 145 1.94 16.08 -12.68
N GLY A 146 1.01 16.92 -13.12
CA GLY A 146 0.50 18.03 -12.30
C GLY A 146 -0.22 17.58 -11.03
N ASP A 147 -0.79 16.37 -11.00
CA ASP A 147 -1.44 15.84 -9.80
C ASP A 147 -0.41 15.45 -8.74
N ILE A 148 0.78 15.03 -9.16
CA ILE A 148 1.92 14.78 -8.26
C ILE A 148 2.29 16.06 -7.50
N VAL A 149 2.44 17.17 -8.24
CA VAL A 149 2.75 18.48 -7.64
C VAL A 149 1.65 18.90 -6.65
N LYS A 150 0.37 18.73 -7.02
CA LYS A 150 -0.75 19.05 -6.12
C LYS A 150 -0.72 18.21 -4.84
N ALA A 151 -0.39 16.93 -4.93
CA ALA A 151 -0.28 16.06 -3.77
C ALA A 151 0.86 16.50 -2.83
N LEU A 152 2.01 16.84 -3.37
CA LEU A 152 3.16 17.34 -2.59
C LEU A 152 2.84 18.68 -1.93
N VAL A 153 2.24 19.63 -2.66
CA VAL A 153 1.82 20.93 -2.10
C VAL A 153 0.76 20.76 -1.02
N ALA A 154 -0.14 19.77 -1.15
CA ALA A 154 -1.14 19.45 -0.13
C ALA A 154 -0.55 18.83 1.15
N GLY A 155 0.73 18.46 1.15
CA GLY A 155 1.43 17.98 2.35
C GLY A 155 1.94 16.54 2.28
N ALA A 156 1.93 15.91 1.09
CA ALA A 156 2.59 14.62 0.91
C ALA A 156 4.11 14.80 0.79
N ASN A 157 4.87 13.85 1.31
CA ASN A 157 6.34 13.79 1.15
C ASN A 157 6.73 12.96 -0.07
N SER A 158 5.89 12.01 -0.46
CA SER A 158 6.04 11.18 -1.65
C SER A 158 4.69 10.73 -2.17
N VAL A 159 4.68 10.12 -3.37
CA VAL A 159 3.47 9.62 -4.02
C VAL A 159 3.63 8.15 -4.40
N MET A 160 2.53 7.40 -4.35
CA MET A 160 2.44 6.05 -4.90
C MET A 160 1.62 6.12 -6.18
N LEU A 161 2.23 5.65 -7.27
CA LEU A 161 1.67 5.67 -8.62
C LEU A 161 1.27 4.26 -9.05
N GLY A 162 0.09 4.14 -9.65
CA GLY A 162 -0.40 2.91 -10.26
C GLY A 162 -0.47 3.04 -11.77
N SER A 163 -1.57 3.62 -12.28
CA SER A 163 -1.86 3.71 -13.72
C SER A 163 -0.78 4.44 -14.53
N LEU A 164 -0.14 5.47 -13.98
CA LEU A 164 0.94 6.20 -14.67
C LEU A 164 2.15 5.32 -14.99
N LEU A 165 2.41 4.28 -14.21
CA LEU A 165 3.53 3.37 -14.39
C LEU A 165 3.09 1.99 -14.93
N ALA A 166 1.79 1.74 -15.07
CA ALA A 166 1.28 0.42 -15.47
C ALA A 166 1.71 0.01 -16.88
N GLY A 167 1.96 0.96 -17.76
CA GLY A 167 2.42 0.72 -19.14
C GLY A 167 3.95 0.62 -19.30
N CYS A 168 4.73 0.83 -18.24
CA CYS A 168 6.19 0.72 -18.31
C CYS A 168 6.64 -0.72 -18.57
N GLU A 169 7.83 -0.88 -19.17
CA GLU A 169 8.37 -2.20 -19.52
C GLU A 169 8.53 -3.11 -18.30
N GLU A 170 8.98 -2.54 -17.19
CA GLU A 170 9.22 -3.21 -15.90
C GLU A 170 7.93 -3.62 -15.18
N SER A 171 6.78 -3.02 -15.54
CA SER A 171 5.50 -3.37 -14.91
C SER A 171 5.04 -4.75 -15.32
N PRO A 172 4.51 -5.57 -14.38
CA PRO A 172 3.95 -6.87 -14.71
C PRO A 172 2.68 -6.71 -15.56
N GLY A 173 2.38 -7.74 -16.35
CA GLY A 173 1.19 -7.80 -17.21
C GLY A 173 1.54 -8.27 -18.60
N GLU A 174 0.60 -8.97 -19.23
CA GLU A 174 0.74 -9.41 -20.61
C GLU A 174 0.66 -8.21 -21.56
N LEU A 175 1.51 -8.23 -22.57
CA LEU A 175 1.46 -7.27 -23.66
C LEU A 175 0.40 -7.75 -24.66
N ILE A 176 -0.63 -6.94 -24.88
CA ILE A 176 -1.74 -7.22 -25.80
C ILE A 176 -1.66 -6.20 -26.93
N GLU A 177 -1.75 -6.65 -28.17
CA GLU A 177 -1.83 -5.79 -29.34
C GLU A 177 -3.27 -5.70 -29.86
N ILE A 178 -3.79 -4.49 -29.96
CA ILE A 178 -5.12 -4.20 -30.52
C ILE A 178 -4.96 -3.11 -31.59
N ASN A 179 -5.29 -3.44 -32.84
CA ASN A 179 -5.19 -2.52 -33.98
C ASN A 179 -3.81 -1.86 -34.12
N GLY A 180 -2.73 -2.63 -33.91
CA GLY A 180 -1.35 -2.13 -34.01
C GLY A 180 -0.86 -1.31 -32.81
N VAL A 181 -1.69 -1.15 -31.77
CA VAL A 181 -1.33 -0.46 -30.53
C VAL A 181 -1.11 -1.46 -29.42
N LYS A 182 0.00 -1.33 -28.70
CA LYS A 182 0.35 -2.22 -27.59
C LYS A 182 -0.25 -1.71 -26.28
N TYR A 183 -0.87 -2.62 -25.54
CA TYR A 183 -1.48 -2.42 -24.22
C TYR A 183 -0.93 -3.40 -23.20
N LYS A 184 -0.89 -3.00 -21.93
CA LYS A 184 -0.67 -3.92 -20.81
C LYS A 184 -1.93 -4.11 -20.00
N ALA A 185 -2.21 -5.37 -19.62
CA ALA A 185 -3.28 -5.67 -18.68
C ALA A 185 -2.95 -5.06 -17.31
N TYR A 186 -3.88 -4.26 -16.77
CA TYR A 186 -3.74 -3.61 -15.48
C TYR A 186 -4.98 -3.88 -14.63
N ARG A 187 -4.79 -4.40 -13.41
CA ARG A 187 -5.89 -4.74 -12.50
C ARG A 187 -5.62 -4.32 -11.07
N GLY A 188 -6.67 -3.99 -10.32
CA GLY A 188 -6.61 -3.70 -8.89
C GLY A 188 -6.52 -4.96 -8.04
N MET A 189 -5.90 -4.83 -6.86
CA MET A 189 -5.77 -5.90 -5.89
C MET A 189 -7.12 -6.41 -5.35
N GLY A 190 -8.17 -5.58 -5.37
CA GLY A 190 -9.55 -5.94 -5.00
C GLY A 190 -10.42 -6.41 -6.17
N SER A 191 -9.88 -6.53 -7.39
CA SER A 191 -10.65 -7.01 -8.55
C SER A 191 -10.97 -8.50 -8.44
N LEU A 192 -12.05 -8.94 -9.09
CA LEU A 192 -12.45 -10.36 -9.13
C LEU A 192 -11.30 -11.24 -9.63
N GLY A 193 -10.58 -10.84 -10.66
CA GLY A 193 -9.43 -11.60 -11.16
C GLY A 193 -8.27 -11.69 -10.18
N ALA A 194 -8.03 -10.64 -9.37
CA ALA A 194 -7.03 -10.68 -8.31
C ALA A 194 -7.51 -11.53 -7.11
N MET A 195 -8.81 -11.54 -6.83
CA MET A 195 -9.41 -12.39 -5.79
C MET A 195 -9.44 -13.87 -6.21
N GLN A 196 -9.74 -14.17 -7.47
CA GLN A 196 -9.73 -15.54 -8.01
C GLN A 196 -8.33 -16.15 -7.98
N SER A 197 -7.29 -15.37 -8.32
CA SER A 197 -5.90 -15.84 -8.19
C SER A 197 -5.45 -16.06 -6.73
N ARG A 198 -6.20 -15.54 -5.75
CA ARG A 198 -6.05 -15.88 -4.32
C ARG A 198 -6.89 -17.10 -3.91
N GLY A 199 -8.04 -17.30 -4.58
CA GLY A 199 -9.09 -18.26 -4.19
C GLY A 199 -8.77 -19.70 -4.53
N GLU A 200 -7.76 -19.97 -5.35
CA GLU A 200 -7.21 -21.31 -5.45
C GLU A 200 -6.58 -21.80 -4.14
N GLN A 201 -6.48 -20.94 -3.12
CA GLN A 201 -5.94 -21.28 -1.82
C GLN A 201 -6.86 -21.09 -0.60
N LYS A 202 -8.05 -20.50 -0.70
CA LYS A 202 -9.03 -20.43 0.42
C LYS A 202 -10.45 -20.35 -0.09
N SER A 203 -11.21 -21.45 0.03
CA SER A 203 -12.66 -21.41 0.09
C SER A 203 -13.07 -20.64 1.35
N TYR A 204 -13.85 -19.58 1.20
CA TYR A 204 -14.55 -18.98 2.32
C TYR A 204 -15.71 -19.92 2.70
N SER A 205 -15.55 -20.69 3.76
CA SER A 205 -16.65 -21.26 4.54
C SER A 205 -17.00 -20.28 5.64
#